data_c6461604bb6b588afb3983e6c293c4ca
#
_entry.id   c6461604bb6b588afb3983e6c293c4ca
#
_cell.length_a   1.000
_cell.length_b   1.000
_cell.length_c   1.000
_cell.angle_alpha   90.00
_cell.angle_beta   90.00
_cell.angle_gamma   90.00
#
_symmetry.space_group_name_H-M   'P 1'
#
loop_
_entity.id
_entity.type
_entity.pdbx_description
1 polymer ?
#
loop_
_entity_poly.entity_id
_entity_poly.type
_entity_poly.pdbx_seq_one_letter_code
_entity_poly.pdbx_strand_id
1 'polypeptide(L)'
;MHRSTTRFVLFLTAGAFAAVNVVAQQQLPDATPRLQPNAEPEEAAVRQIVNGIMEPYLAQKQRTAGGHQWIRSPQLGAIVAVSLHGHRYFFNYGKATDAGTAFRPDTLVEIGSCTKTFTTTLFALAINRNQIVPDDSAQQYMPQGYTLRAERLTPLELADFTSGMPDDPTNLPRGLEQRSIGSYTVRDFLTWASNYEPRTQLPAPYRYSNAGIGLLSYLVATATGKTWEEQLNSDILQPLGMNDTTLRPTPDQQERLAQGHNRAGRDAPRWPIYAWYAAGGLRSTAHDMISFGEAYLGHNEVNGRPVSAELIAATQLAQKPIFTMPNGNKQAMAWVNDVRGGAPVILKNGGTAGFGSGIAICPTKDAAIFIVMNQVGAQPVEKAVEILRRLP
;
A
#
# COMPACT_ATOMS: atom_id res chain seq x y z
N MET A 1 45.43 66.83 8.39
CA MET A 1 46.61 66.69 7.51
C MET A 1 46.15 65.81 6.35
N HIS A 2 45.80 66.42 5.23
CA HIS A 2 46.59 66.54 4.01
C HIS A 2 46.98 65.18 3.45
N ARG A 3 46.72 64.80 2.25
CA ARG A 3 46.42 65.35 0.89
C ARG A 3 45.99 64.17 0.05
N SER A 4 45.18 64.22 -0.85
CA SER A 4 45.04 64.90 -2.19
C SER A 4 45.03 63.87 -3.33
N THR A 5 43.91 63.81 -3.99
CA THR A 5 43.67 63.81 -5.47
C THR A 5 44.60 63.02 -6.40
N THR A 6 44.04 62.22 -7.28
CA THR A 6 44.04 62.61 -8.73
C THR A 6 43.10 61.67 -9.50
N ARG A 7 42.22 62.26 -10.32
CA ARG A 7 41.34 61.70 -11.36
C ARG A 7 42.21 61.25 -12.56
N PHE A 8 41.84 60.17 -13.20
CA PHE A 8 42.02 60.03 -14.64
C PHE A 8 40.77 59.47 -15.26
N VAL A 9 40.20 60.20 -16.15
CA VAL A 9 39.12 59.87 -17.09
C VAL A 9 39.77 59.36 -18.36
N LEU A 10 39.37 58.22 -18.85
CA LEU A 10 39.62 57.89 -20.25
C LEU A 10 38.34 57.24 -20.83
N PHE A 11 37.78 57.96 -21.81
CA PHE A 11 36.76 57.44 -22.73
C PHE A 11 37.41 56.56 -23.77
N LEU A 12 36.75 55.40 -24.09
CA LEU A 12 36.83 54.85 -25.45
C LEU A 12 35.67 53.88 -25.69
N THR A 13 34.72 54.30 -26.43
CA THR A 13 34.01 53.73 -27.60
C THR A 13 33.47 52.33 -27.59
N ALA A 14 32.20 52.27 -27.94
CA ALA A 14 31.30 51.20 -28.27
C ALA A 14 31.82 50.13 -29.22
N GLY A 15 31.51 48.87 -28.91
CA GLY A 15 31.52 47.76 -29.84
C GLY A 15 30.43 46.78 -29.40
N ALA A 16 29.26 46.85 -30.03
CA ALA A 16 28.17 45.91 -29.84
C ALA A 16 28.52 44.59 -30.51
N PHE A 17 28.68 43.53 -29.73
CA PHE A 17 28.56 42.15 -30.21
C PHE A 17 27.34 41.51 -29.54
N ALA A 18 26.29 41.35 -30.32
CA ALA A 18 25.14 40.55 -29.96
C ALA A 18 25.55 39.07 -29.98
N ALA A 19 25.76 38.48 -28.82
CA ALA A 19 25.86 37.03 -28.68
C ALA A 19 24.44 36.46 -28.66
N VAL A 20 24.02 35.86 -29.77
CA VAL A 20 22.83 35.02 -29.86
C VAL A 20 23.10 33.77 -29.05
N ASN A 21 22.55 33.69 -27.85
CA ASN A 21 22.48 32.46 -27.10
C ASN A 21 21.43 31.54 -27.77
N VAL A 22 21.89 30.63 -28.59
CA VAL A 22 21.10 29.45 -29.03
C VAL A 22 21.02 28.52 -27.82
N VAL A 23 19.93 28.63 -27.06
CA VAL A 23 19.56 27.59 -26.10
C VAL A 23 19.11 26.40 -26.94
N ALA A 24 19.97 25.40 -27.04
CA ALA A 24 19.59 24.10 -27.55
C ALA A 24 18.51 23.53 -26.64
N GLN A 25 17.28 23.52 -27.12
CA GLN A 25 16.22 22.73 -26.52
C GLN A 25 16.64 21.25 -26.61
N GLN A 26 17.14 20.72 -25.49
CA GLN A 26 17.22 19.26 -25.32
C GLN A 26 15.77 18.75 -25.33
N GLN A 27 15.39 18.15 -26.44
CA GLN A 27 14.21 17.29 -26.48
C GLN A 27 14.40 16.20 -25.42
N LEU A 28 13.53 16.23 -24.40
CA LEU A 28 13.36 15.11 -23.49
C LEU A 28 13.05 13.89 -24.34
N PRO A 29 13.67 12.73 -24.08
CA PRO A 29 13.37 11.53 -24.82
C PRO A 29 11.88 11.22 -24.65
N ASP A 30 11.20 11.00 -25.75
CA ASP A 30 9.81 10.59 -25.86
C ASP A 30 9.63 9.29 -25.04
N ALA A 31 9.04 9.42 -23.87
CA ALA A 31 8.82 8.31 -22.94
C ALA A 31 7.57 7.48 -23.33
N THR A 32 7.33 7.35 -24.63
CA THR A 32 6.37 6.36 -25.12
C THR A 32 7.04 5.00 -25.04
N PRO A 33 6.57 4.05 -24.20
CA PRO A 33 7.13 2.71 -24.19
C PRO A 33 6.98 2.13 -25.60
N ARG A 34 8.10 1.80 -26.25
CA ARG A 34 8.07 1.05 -27.51
C ARG A 34 7.53 -0.34 -27.17
N LEU A 35 6.29 -0.61 -27.55
CA LEU A 35 5.70 -1.94 -27.49
C LEU A 35 6.63 -2.93 -28.24
N GLN A 36 7.06 -3.96 -27.54
CA GLN A 36 7.80 -5.04 -28.18
C GLN A 36 6.83 -5.84 -29.07
N PRO A 37 7.29 -6.41 -30.20
CA PRO A 37 6.41 -7.06 -31.20
C PRO A 37 5.52 -8.20 -30.67
N ASN A 38 5.84 -8.77 -29.50
CA ASN A 38 5.07 -9.84 -28.86
C ASN A 38 4.08 -9.34 -27.81
N ALA A 39 4.02 -8.05 -27.49
CA ALA A 39 3.15 -7.49 -26.46
C ALA A 39 1.68 -7.36 -26.89
N GLU A 40 1.40 -7.13 -28.18
CA GLU A 40 0.03 -6.95 -28.67
C GLU A 40 -0.89 -8.16 -28.47
N PRO A 41 -0.48 -9.41 -28.79
CA PRO A 41 -1.32 -10.59 -28.56
C PRO A 41 -1.54 -10.87 -27.07
N GLU A 42 -0.55 -10.64 -26.22
CA GLU A 42 -0.66 -10.83 -24.78
C GLU A 42 -1.59 -9.78 -24.17
N GLU A 43 -1.46 -8.50 -24.54
CA GLU A 43 -2.38 -7.44 -24.08
C GLU A 43 -3.83 -7.74 -24.46
N ALA A 44 -4.09 -8.20 -25.70
CA ALA A 44 -5.42 -8.56 -26.14
C ALA A 44 -6.02 -9.70 -25.30
N ALA A 45 -5.23 -10.73 -24.99
CA ALA A 45 -5.66 -11.85 -24.15
C ALA A 45 -5.94 -11.38 -22.72
N VAL A 46 -5.03 -10.59 -22.11
CA VAL A 46 -5.21 -10.03 -20.77
C VAL A 46 -6.46 -9.15 -20.73
N ARG A 47 -6.67 -8.28 -21.73
CA ARG A 47 -7.83 -7.41 -21.85
C ARG A 47 -9.14 -8.21 -21.92
N GLN A 48 -9.18 -9.26 -22.70
CA GLN A 48 -10.36 -10.13 -22.82
C GLN A 48 -10.70 -10.78 -21.47
N ILE A 49 -9.71 -11.29 -20.76
CA ILE A 49 -9.88 -11.90 -19.43
C ILE A 49 -10.39 -10.87 -18.43
N VAL A 50 -9.72 -9.73 -18.33
CA VAL A 50 -10.03 -8.68 -17.35
C VAL A 50 -11.44 -8.12 -17.61
N ASN A 51 -11.76 -7.75 -18.85
CA ASN A 51 -13.09 -7.22 -19.20
C ASN A 51 -14.19 -8.26 -18.99
N GLY A 52 -13.95 -9.52 -19.37
CA GLY A 52 -14.90 -10.62 -19.18
C GLY A 52 -15.27 -10.88 -17.71
N ILE A 53 -14.41 -10.49 -16.76
CA ILE A 53 -14.66 -10.60 -15.33
C ILE A 53 -15.22 -9.29 -14.75
N MET A 54 -14.61 -8.15 -15.09
CA MET A 54 -14.92 -6.88 -14.46
C MET A 54 -16.22 -6.25 -14.94
N GLU A 55 -16.51 -6.29 -16.24
CA GLU A 55 -17.72 -5.67 -16.79
C GLU A 55 -19.02 -6.27 -16.20
N PRO A 56 -19.22 -7.61 -16.20
CA PRO A 56 -20.40 -8.21 -15.58
C PRO A 56 -20.49 -7.93 -14.08
N TYR A 57 -19.33 -7.92 -13.38
CA TYR A 57 -19.28 -7.63 -11.97
C TYR A 57 -19.69 -6.19 -11.65
N LEU A 58 -19.18 -5.21 -12.38
CA LEU A 58 -19.49 -3.79 -12.21
C LEU A 58 -20.90 -3.43 -12.69
N ALA A 59 -21.53 -4.23 -13.56
CA ALA A 59 -22.89 -4.03 -14.01
C ALA A 59 -23.95 -4.38 -12.96
N GLN A 60 -23.61 -5.15 -11.91
CA GLN A 60 -24.53 -5.55 -10.84
C GLN A 60 -25.02 -4.32 -10.07
N LYS A 61 -26.35 -4.11 -10.04
CA LYS A 61 -26.96 -2.99 -9.30
C LYS A 61 -27.01 -3.22 -7.77
N GLN A 62 -27.17 -4.47 -7.38
CA GLN A 62 -27.25 -4.90 -5.98
C GLN A 62 -26.61 -6.27 -5.81
N ARG A 63 -26.07 -6.53 -4.64
CA ARG A 63 -25.57 -7.86 -4.23
C ARG A 63 -25.49 -7.96 -2.71
N THR A 64 -25.37 -9.18 -2.20
CA THR A 64 -25.03 -9.45 -0.80
C THR A 64 -23.58 -9.90 -0.70
N ALA A 65 -22.80 -9.22 0.13
CA ALA A 65 -21.40 -9.56 0.39
C ALA A 65 -21.14 -9.53 1.90
N GLY A 66 -20.59 -10.62 2.45
CA GLY A 66 -20.29 -10.72 3.88
C GLY A 66 -21.52 -10.51 4.78
N GLY A 67 -22.72 -10.97 4.37
CA GLY A 67 -23.98 -10.80 5.10
C GLY A 67 -24.58 -9.39 5.03
N HIS A 68 -24.01 -8.48 4.26
CA HIS A 68 -24.49 -7.11 4.10
C HIS A 68 -24.99 -6.84 2.68
N GLN A 69 -26.08 -6.10 2.57
CA GLN A 69 -26.56 -5.61 1.27
C GLN A 69 -25.63 -4.51 0.76
N TRP A 70 -25.32 -4.60 -0.54
CA TRP A 70 -24.53 -3.62 -1.26
C TRP A 70 -25.37 -3.06 -2.41
N ILE A 71 -25.43 -1.73 -2.52
CA ILE A 71 -26.12 -1.01 -3.57
C ILE A 71 -25.08 -0.25 -4.38
N ARG A 72 -25.02 -0.51 -5.67
CA ARG A 72 -24.05 0.11 -6.57
C ARG A 72 -24.20 1.64 -6.56
N SER A 73 -23.10 2.36 -6.29
CA SER A 73 -23.04 3.81 -6.51
C SER A 73 -23.21 4.12 -8.02
N PRO A 74 -23.96 5.16 -8.40
CA PRO A 74 -23.92 5.70 -9.76
C PRO A 74 -22.53 6.14 -10.19
N GLN A 75 -21.67 6.46 -9.23
CA GLN A 75 -20.28 6.92 -9.44
C GLN A 75 -19.24 5.80 -9.21
N LEU A 76 -19.70 4.55 -9.13
CA LEU A 76 -18.78 3.41 -8.99
C LEU A 76 -17.80 3.38 -10.15
N GLY A 77 -16.54 3.34 -9.81
CA GLY A 77 -15.45 3.07 -10.72
C GLY A 77 -14.44 2.10 -10.11
N ALA A 78 -13.55 1.64 -10.95
CA ALA A 78 -12.48 0.72 -10.59
C ALA A 78 -11.27 0.95 -11.50
N ILE A 79 -10.10 0.60 -10.98
CA ILE A 79 -8.91 0.38 -11.80
C ILE A 79 -8.33 -0.98 -11.49
N VAL A 80 -7.93 -1.69 -12.54
CA VAL A 80 -7.21 -2.96 -12.51
C VAL A 80 -5.82 -2.73 -13.08
N ALA A 81 -4.79 -3.01 -12.30
CA ALA A 81 -3.42 -3.08 -12.77
C ALA A 81 -2.97 -4.54 -12.80
N VAL A 82 -2.38 -4.96 -13.89
CA VAL A 82 -1.82 -6.29 -14.11
C VAL A 82 -0.35 -6.14 -14.46
N SER A 83 0.54 -6.88 -13.78
CA SER A 83 1.87 -7.19 -14.24
C SER A 83 1.90 -8.65 -14.63
N LEU A 84 2.33 -8.95 -15.84
CA LEU A 84 2.50 -10.30 -16.37
C LEU A 84 3.81 -10.35 -17.18
N HIS A 85 4.72 -11.24 -16.78
CA HIS A 85 6.04 -11.38 -17.40
C HIS A 85 6.81 -10.05 -17.53
N GLY A 86 6.66 -9.16 -16.54
CA GLY A 86 7.28 -7.82 -16.53
C GLY A 86 6.56 -6.76 -17.37
N HIS A 87 5.46 -7.09 -18.06
CA HIS A 87 4.62 -6.13 -18.80
C HIS A 87 3.45 -5.66 -17.91
N ARG A 88 3.16 -4.35 -17.95
CA ARG A 88 2.09 -3.73 -17.15
C ARG A 88 0.92 -3.33 -18.02
N TYR A 89 -0.28 -3.69 -17.57
CA TYR A 89 -1.55 -3.35 -18.22
C TYR A 89 -2.48 -2.68 -17.22
N PHE A 90 -3.19 -1.62 -17.67
CA PHE A 90 -4.12 -0.88 -16.82
C PHE A 90 -5.49 -0.82 -17.50
N PHE A 91 -6.53 -1.16 -16.74
CA PHE A 91 -7.91 -1.19 -17.20
C PHE A 91 -8.77 -0.32 -16.29
N ASN A 92 -9.39 0.71 -16.85
CA ASN A 92 -10.13 1.73 -16.12
C ASN A 92 -11.62 1.54 -16.36
N TYR A 93 -12.43 1.62 -15.31
CA TYR A 93 -13.88 1.48 -15.36
C TYR A 93 -14.55 2.60 -14.57
N GLY A 94 -15.64 3.14 -15.10
CA GLY A 94 -16.48 4.10 -14.40
C GLY A 94 -15.75 5.40 -14.03
N LYS A 95 -16.07 5.94 -12.86
CA LYS A 95 -15.63 7.27 -12.42
C LYS A 95 -14.83 7.21 -11.14
N ALA A 96 -13.78 8.05 -11.06
CA ALA A 96 -12.97 8.24 -9.85
C ALA A 96 -13.55 9.33 -8.94
N THR A 97 -14.22 10.34 -9.50
CA THR A 97 -14.77 11.48 -8.78
C THR A 97 -16.22 11.76 -9.17
N ASP A 98 -16.94 12.47 -8.32
CA ASP A 98 -18.32 12.90 -8.59
C ASP A 98 -18.42 13.89 -9.76
N ALA A 99 -17.34 14.63 -10.02
CA ALA A 99 -17.21 15.48 -11.21
C ALA A 99 -17.10 14.69 -12.53
N GLY A 100 -17.03 13.34 -12.44
CA GLY A 100 -17.01 12.47 -13.61
C GLY A 100 -15.64 12.16 -14.16
N THR A 101 -14.56 12.52 -13.47
CA THR A 101 -13.19 12.16 -13.84
C THR A 101 -13.04 10.63 -13.85
N ALA A 102 -12.52 10.07 -14.94
CA ALA A 102 -12.25 8.64 -15.04
C ALA A 102 -11.07 8.23 -14.13
N PHE A 103 -11.04 6.96 -13.74
CA PHE A 103 -9.84 6.39 -13.13
C PHE A 103 -8.66 6.44 -14.10
N ARG A 104 -7.48 6.64 -13.55
CA ARG A 104 -6.18 6.62 -14.24
C ARG A 104 -5.18 5.81 -13.40
N PRO A 105 -4.07 5.32 -13.98
CA PRO A 105 -3.04 4.61 -13.24
C PRO A 105 -2.45 5.40 -12.06
N ASP A 106 -2.47 6.74 -12.15
CA ASP A 106 -1.99 7.71 -11.16
C ASP A 106 -3.11 8.28 -10.26
N THR A 107 -4.35 7.80 -10.38
CA THR A 107 -5.44 8.17 -9.47
C THR A 107 -5.11 7.69 -8.06
N LEU A 108 -5.10 8.64 -7.11
CA LEU A 108 -4.83 8.31 -5.70
C LEU A 108 -6.07 7.69 -5.06
N VAL A 109 -5.88 6.61 -4.30
CA VAL A 109 -6.94 5.85 -3.64
C VAL A 109 -6.54 5.44 -2.24
N GLU A 110 -7.52 5.18 -1.38
CA GLU A 110 -7.28 4.57 -0.07
C GLU A 110 -7.14 3.06 -0.23
N ILE A 111 -5.98 2.50 0.18
CA ILE A 111 -5.71 1.06 0.02
C ILE A 111 -6.07 0.23 1.26
N GLY A 112 -6.51 0.90 2.34
CA GLY A 112 -6.94 0.22 3.57
C GLY A 112 -5.93 -0.81 4.06
N SER A 113 -6.38 -1.99 4.42
CA SER A 113 -5.54 -3.05 5.01
C SER A 113 -4.45 -3.61 4.11
N CYS A 114 -4.35 -3.23 2.82
CA CYS A 114 -3.15 -3.48 2.05
C CYS A 114 -1.92 -2.76 2.66
N THR A 115 -2.12 -1.69 3.45
CA THR A 115 -1.07 -1.05 4.25
C THR A 115 -0.30 -2.02 5.14
N LYS A 116 -0.96 -3.06 5.67
CA LYS A 116 -0.33 -4.03 6.59
C LYS A 116 0.86 -4.76 5.94
N THR A 117 0.80 -4.98 4.63
CA THR A 117 1.87 -5.66 3.92
C THR A 117 3.14 -4.83 3.87
N PHE A 118 3.04 -3.51 3.82
CA PHE A 118 4.18 -2.61 3.96
C PHE A 118 4.80 -2.72 5.36
N THR A 119 3.97 -2.71 6.39
CA THR A 119 4.43 -2.86 7.78
C THR A 119 5.15 -4.19 8.00
N THR A 120 4.62 -5.27 7.47
CA THR A 120 5.27 -6.58 7.61
C THR A 120 6.49 -6.74 6.71
N THR A 121 6.60 -6.01 5.60
CA THR A 121 7.85 -5.92 4.82
C THR A 121 8.93 -5.19 5.62
N LEU A 122 8.60 -4.08 6.30
CA LEU A 122 9.54 -3.39 7.19
C LEU A 122 9.96 -4.28 8.37
N PHE A 123 9.04 -5.04 8.94
CA PHE A 123 9.35 -6.03 9.96
C PHE A 123 10.31 -7.11 9.44
N ALA A 124 10.07 -7.64 8.24
CA ALA A 124 10.95 -8.63 7.61
C ALA A 124 12.35 -8.05 7.29
N LEU A 125 12.43 -6.77 6.90
CA LEU A 125 13.71 -6.06 6.73
C LEU A 125 14.44 -5.94 8.07
N ALA A 126 13.75 -5.57 9.14
CA ALA A 126 14.34 -5.47 10.47
C ALA A 126 14.86 -6.84 10.98
N ILE A 127 14.15 -7.95 10.67
CA ILE A 127 14.61 -9.31 10.95
C ILE A 127 15.89 -9.61 10.17
N ASN A 128 15.92 -9.39 8.86
CA ASN A 128 17.09 -9.64 8.02
C ASN A 128 18.30 -8.82 8.43
N ARG A 129 18.09 -7.64 9.01
CA ARG A 129 19.14 -6.75 9.57
C ARG A 129 19.54 -7.11 11.00
N ASN A 130 18.97 -8.16 11.59
CA ASN A 130 19.15 -8.55 13.00
C ASN A 130 18.83 -7.42 14.01
N GLN A 131 17.90 -6.54 13.66
CA GLN A 131 17.45 -5.44 14.52
C GLN A 131 16.28 -5.86 15.42
N ILE A 132 15.53 -6.89 15.01
CA ILE A 132 14.44 -7.47 15.77
C ILE A 132 14.44 -8.99 15.61
N VAL A 133 14.21 -9.71 16.68
CA VAL A 133 14.05 -11.17 16.67
C VAL A 133 12.56 -11.47 16.74
N PRO A 134 11.98 -12.20 15.75
CA PRO A 134 10.52 -12.37 15.63
C PRO A 134 9.88 -13.07 16.82
N ASP A 135 10.60 -14.00 17.48
CA ASP A 135 10.10 -14.84 18.56
C ASP A 135 10.54 -14.35 19.97
N ASP A 136 11.28 -13.23 20.05
CA ASP A 136 11.60 -12.59 21.32
C ASP A 136 10.36 -11.95 21.96
N SER A 137 10.43 -11.63 23.24
CA SER A 137 9.39 -10.85 23.88
C SER A 137 9.27 -9.47 23.24
N ALA A 138 8.07 -9.11 22.80
CA ALA A 138 7.75 -7.80 22.25
C ALA A 138 8.11 -6.65 23.20
N GLN A 139 8.18 -6.94 24.51
CA GLN A 139 8.60 -5.97 25.54
C GLN A 139 9.98 -5.37 25.25
N GLN A 140 10.90 -6.13 24.66
CA GLN A 140 12.26 -5.65 24.36
C GLN A 140 12.26 -4.47 23.37
N TYR A 141 11.22 -4.38 22.57
CA TYR A 141 11.07 -3.40 21.48
C TYR A 141 9.98 -2.36 21.78
N MET A 142 9.42 -2.35 22.98
CA MET A 142 8.44 -1.33 23.35
C MET A 142 9.08 0.07 23.39
N PRO A 143 8.35 1.10 22.97
CA PRO A 143 8.80 2.48 23.16
C PRO A 143 9.07 2.79 24.63
N GLN A 144 10.06 3.64 24.88
CA GLN A 144 10.45 4.01 26.24
C GLN A 144 9.25 4.52 27.06
N GLY A 145 9.15 4.04 28.30
CA GLY A 145 8.08 4.41 29.23
C GLY A 145 6.81 3.54 29.13
N TYR A 146 6.81 2.51 28.25
CA TYR A 146 5.70 1.57 28.13
C TYR A 146 6.15 0.15 28.45
N THR A 147 5.36 -0.55 29.28
CA THR A 147 5.62 -1.95 29.67
C THR A 147 4.42 -2.81 29.35
N LEU A 148 4.63 -3.91 28.62
CA LEU A 148 3.59 -4.86 28.27
C LEU A 148 3.26 -5.78 29.46
N ARG A 149 1.98 -5.91 29.79
CA ARG A 149 1.50 -6.97 30.69
C ARG A 149 1.58 -8.35 30.04
N ALA A 150 1.44 -8.42 28.70
CA ALA A 150 1.61 -9.62 27.92
C ALA A 150 3.08 -9.94 27.69
N GLU A 151 3.83 -10.31 28.73
CA GLU A 151 5.29 -10.52 28.70
C GLU A 151 5.74 -11.54 27.65
N ARG A 152 4.89 -12.52 27.32
CA ARG A 152 5.20 -13.59 26.35
C ARG A 152 4.78 -13.27 24.93
N LEU A 153 4.14 -12.12 24.70
CA LEU A 153 3.76 -11.68 23.37
C LEU A 153 5.00 -11.45 22.51
N THR A 154 4.98 -11.95 21.25
CA THR A 154 6.10 -11.79 20.33
C THR A 154 5.73 -10.88 19.14
N PRO A 155 6.73 -10.24 18.49
CA PRO A 155 6.50 -9.49 17.24
C PRO A 155 5.88 -10.35 16.13
N LEU A 156 6.23 -11.65 16.03
CA LEU A 156 5.68 -12.54 15.02
C LEU A 156 4.18 -12.76 15.21
N GLU A 157 3.72 -12.96 16.46
CA GLU A 157 2.30 -13.13 16.77
C GLU A 157 1.44 -11.90 16.44
N LEU A 158 2.05 -10.71 16.43
CA LEU A 158 1.39 -9.50 15.93
C LEU A 158 1.29 -9.51 14.40
N ALA A 159 2.36 -9.95 13.71
CA ALA A 159 2.44 -9.98 12.26
C ALA A 159 1.52 -11.02 11.61
N ASP A 160 1.32 -12.17 12.25
CA ASP A 160 0.57 -13.31 11.73
C ASP A 160 -0.85 -13.45 12.32
N PHE A 161 -1.25 -12.48 13.18
CA PHE A 161 -2.56 -12.44 13.82
C PHE A 161 -2.84 -13.54 14.85
N THR A 162 -1.80 -14.02 15.53
CA THR A 162 -1.93 -14.99 16.64
C THR A 162 -1.68 -14.36 18.01
N SER A 163 -1.61 -13.04 18.08
CA SER A 163 -1.48 -12.28 19.34
C SER A 163 -2.75 -12.29 20.21
N GLY A 164 -3.89 -12.74 19.66
CA GLY A 164 -5.20 -12.64 20.33
C GLY A 164 -5.75 -11.21 20.46
N MET A 165 -5.00 -10.17 20.04
CA MET A 165 -5.44 -8.78 20.10
C MET A 165 -6.74 -8.58 19.32
N PRO A 166 -7.64 -7.68 19.79
CA PRO A 166 -8.84 -7.32 19.06
C PRO A 166 -8.52 -6.59 17.76
N ASP A 167 -9.53 -6.44 16.90
CA ASP A 167 -9.39 -5.73 15.63
C ASP A 167 -8.91 -4.29 15.87
N ASP A 168 -9.61 -3.55 16.70
CA ASP A 168 -9.24 -2.19 17.10
C ASP A 168 -9.14 -2.08 18.65
N PRO A 169 -8.50 -1.01 19.19
CA PRO A 169 -8.42 -0.78 20.62
C PRO A 169 -9.80 -0.76 21.28
N THR A 170 -9.95 -1.48 22.39
CA THR A 170 -11.26 -1.64 23.07
C THR A 170 -11.66 -0.47 23.94
N ASN A 171 -10.76 0.48 24.16
CA ASN A 171 -10.98 1.71 24.93
C ASN A 171 -11.28 2.93 24.05
N LEU A 172 -11.59 2.72 22.77
CA LEU A 172 -12.06 3.79 21.91
C LEU A 172 -13.31 4.44 22.53
N PRO A 173 -13.41 5.79 22.59
CA PRO A 173 -14.58 6.46 23.08
C PRO A 173 -15.84 6.00 22.33
N ARG A 174 -16.94 5.76 23.07
CA ARG A 174 -18.20 5.32 22.48
C ARG A 174 -18.77 6.40 21.55
N GLY A 175 -19.35 5.99 20.43
CA GLY A 175 -19.94 6.91 19.45
C GLY A 175 -18.91 7.55 18.51
N LEU A 176 -17.69 7.04 18.50
CA LEU A 176 -16.69 7.46 17.53
C LEU A 176 -17.10 6.99 16.14
N GLU A 177 -17.82 7.86 15.43
CA GLU A 177 -17.79 7.90 13.99
C GLU A 177 -16.33 8.12 13.54
N GLN A 178 -15.99 7.74 12.31
CA GLN A 178 -14.63 7.85 11.72
C GLN A 178 -13.90 9.18 11.99
N ARG A 179 -14.65 10.28 12.22
CA ARG A 179 -14.11 11.60 12.56
C ARG A 179 -13.38 11.65 13.91
N SER A 180 -13.73 10.79 14.83
CA SER A 180 -13.21 10.80 16.20
C SER A 180 -12.05 9.81 16.42
N ILE A 181 -11.84 8.86 15.52
CA ILE A 181 -10.67 7.97 15.55
C ILE A 181 -9.37 8.79 15.46
N GLY A 182 -9.38 9.90 14.73
CA GLY A 182 -8.23 10.82 14.63
C GLY A 182 -7.90 11.57 15.93
N SER A 183 -8.78 11.60 16.92
CA SER A 183 -8.51 12.19 18.24
C SER A 183 -7.86 11.22 19.24
N TYR A 184 -7.88 9.92 18.94
CA TYR A 184 -7.23 8.89 19.74
C TYR A 184 -5.71 8.93 19.50
N THR A 185 -4.99 9.35 20.54
CA THR A 185 -3.55 9.64 20.40
C THR A 185 -2.68 8.39 20.43
N VAL A 186 -1.43 8.53 19.98
CA VAL A 186 -0.41 7.47 20.11
C VAL A 186 -0.22 7.07 21.58
N ARG A 187 -0.27 8.04 22.50
CA ARG A 187 -0.21 7.76 23.96
C ARG A 187 -1.37 6.88 24.40
N ASP A 188 -2.60 7.19 23.99
CA ASP A 188 -3.78 6.39 24.35
C ASP A 188 -3.65 4.97 23.81
N PHE A 189 -3.18 4.82 22.57
CA PHE A 189 -2.94 3.53 21.94
C PHE A 189 -1.88 2.71 22.66
N LEU A 190 -0.69 3.28 22.92
CA LEU A 190 0.39 2.59 23.59
C LEU A 190 0.05 2.26 25.05
N THR A 191 -0.67 3.14 25.74
CA THR A 191 -1.18 2.86 27.09
C THR A 191 -2.18 1.70 27.07
N TRP A 192 -3.07 1.67 26.10
CA TRP A 192 -4.00 0.54 25.93
C TRP A 192 -3.25 -0.75 25.62
N ALA A 193 -2.31 -0.73 24.68
CA ALA A 193 -1.51 -1.89 24.30
C ALA A 193 -0.69 -2.43 25.47
N SER A 194 -0.10 -1.54 26.29
CA SER A 194 0.65 -1.90 27.51
C SER A 194 -0.22 -2.67 28.51
N ASN A 195 -1.49 -2.35 28.60
CA ASN A 195 -2.43 -3.01 29.52
C ASN A 195 -3.17 -4.21 28.89
N TYR A 196 -2.83 -4.58 27.65
CA TYR A 196 -3.43 -5.72 26.99
C TYR A 196 -2.97 -7.02 27.65
N GLU A 197 -3.95 -7.91 27.92
CA GLU A 197 -3.70 -9.27 28.39
C GLU A 197 -4.42 -10.26 27.45
N PRO A 198 -3.70 -11.22 26.87
CA PRO A 198 -4.29 -12.27 26.06
C PRO A 198 -5.31 -13.09 26.89
N ARG A 199 -6.49 -13.35 26.30
CA ARG A 199 -7.51 -14.21 26.95
C ARG A 199 -7.25 -15.69 26.80
N THR A 200 -6.29 -16.06 25.96
CA THR A 200 -5.86 -17.43 25.65
C THR A 200 -4.36 -17.52 25.73
N GLN A 201 -3.85 -18.73 25.83
CA GLN A 201 -2.40 -18.98 25.73
C GLN A 201 -1.90 -18.51 24.36
N LEU A 202 -0.71 -17.94 24.33
CA LEU A 202 0.01 -17.56 23.12
C LEU A 202 0.83 -18.74 22.57
N PRO A 203 0.93 -18.93 21.24
CA PRO A 203 0.18 -18.19 20.21
C PRO A 203 -1.34 -18.47 20.31
N ALA A 204 -2.14 -17.42 20.23
CA ALA A 204 -3.58 -17.50 20.27
C ALA A 204 -4.16 -18.05 18.94
N PRO A 205 -5.39 -18.54 18.89
CA PRO A 205 -6.08 -18.82 17.65
C PRO A 205 -6.09 -17.58 16.73
N TYR A 206 -6.00 -17.80 15.42
CA TYR A 206 -6.03 -16.72 14.44
C TYR A 206 -7.16 -15.73 14.71
N ARG A 207 -6.79 -14.47 14.85
CA ARG A 207 -7.71 -13.34 14.99
C ARG A 207 -7.13 -12.11 14.32
N TYR A 208 -7.76 -11.70 13.21
CA TYR A 208 -7.36 -10.48 12.52
C TYR A 208 -7.32 -9.27 13.48
N SER A 209 -6.26 -8.46 13.37
CA SER A 209 -6.06 -7.32 14.28
C SER A 209 -5.38 -6.14 13.58
N ASN A 210 -6.07 -5.00 13.52
CA ASN A 210 -5.47 -3.72 13.16
C ASN A 210 -4.55 -3.24 14.28
N ALA A 211 -5.01 -3.39 15.54
CA ALA A 211 -4.24 -2.99 16.71
C ALA A 211 -2.91 -3.74 16.82
N GLY A 212 -2.91 -5.06 16.52
CA GLY A 212 -1.69 -5.85 16.53
C GLY A 212 -0.64 -5.36 15.53
N ILE A 213 -1.04 -5.11 14.28
CA ILE A 213 -0.14 -4.54 13.25
C ILE A 213 0.27 -3.10 13.62
N GLY A 214 -0.64 -2.32 14.19
CA GLY A 214 -0.31 -0.99 14.71
C GLY A 214 0.78 -1.06 15.78
N LEU A 215 0.67 -1.97 16.76
CA LEU A 215 1.70 -2.17 17.78
C LEU A 215 3.04 -2.62 17.14
N LEU A 216 2.99 -3.59 16.21
CA LEU A 216 4.18 -4.05 15.49
C LEU A 216 4.96 -2.90 14.86
N SER A 217 4.26 -1.90 14.28
CA SER A 217 4.92 -0.75 13.66
C SER A 217 5.74 0.08 14.67
N TYR A 218 5.27 0.21 15.90
CA TYR A 218 6.02 0.89 16.97
C TYR A 218 7.19 0.06 17.47
N LEU A 219 7.03 -1.27 17.55
CA LEU A 219 8.15 -2.16 17.92
C LEU A 219 9.28 -2.07 16.89
N VAL A 220 8.93 -2.14 15.58
CA VAL A 220 9.91 -2.00 14.50
C VAL A 220 10.57 -0.62 14.53
N ALA A 221 9.79 0.44 14.77
CA ALA A 221 10.34 1.79 14.88
C ALA A 221 11.33 1.92 16.04
N THR A 222 11.03 1.33 17.19
CA THR A 222 11.95 1.32 18.36
C THR A 222 13.21 0.52 18.05
N ALA A 223 13.06 -0.68 17.47
CA ALA A 223 14.19 -1.56 17.17
C ALA A 223 15.16 -0.96 16.14
N THR A 224 14.67 -0.17 15.19
CA THR A 224 15.47 0.43 14.12
C THR A 224 15.93 1.85 14.42
N GLY A 225 15.35 2.52 15.42
CA GLY A 225 15.58 3.94 15.73
C GLY A 225 15.03 4.92 14.70
N LYS A 226 14.16 4.46 13.77
CA LYS A 226 13.52 5.27 12.73
C LYS A 226 12.00 5.15 12.83
N THR A 227 11.29 6.22 12.55
CA THR A 227 9.82 6.16 12.46
C THR A 227 9.37 5.22 11.33
N TRP A 228 8.17 4.70 11.44
CA TRP A 228 7.58 3.85 10.38
C TRP A 228 7.52 4.57 9.03
N GLU A 229 7.20 5.87 9.00
CA GLU A 229 7.14 6.67 7.78
C GLU A 229 8.53 6.85 7.13
N GLU A 230 9.58 7.10 7.94
CA GLU A 230 10.94 7.20 7.43
C GLU A 230 11.40 5.88 6.80
N GLN A 231 11.17 4.75 7.50
CA GLN A 231 11.50 3.43 6.96
C GLN A 231 10.71 3.10 5.70
N LEU A 232 9.38 3.35 5.71
CA LEU A 232 8.53 3.15 4.55
C LEU A 232 9.10 3.86 3.33
N ASN A 233 9.45 5.14 3.50
CA ASN A 233 9.99 5.94 2.40
C ASN A 233 11.36 5.46 1.94
N SER A 234 12.33 5.29 2.87
CA SER A 234 13.71 4.95 2.51
C SER A 234 13.90 3.50 2.05
N ASP A 235 13.15 2.57 2.63
CA ASP A 235 13.42 1.14 2.44
C ASP A 235 12.47 0.48 1.43
N ILE A 236 11.33 1.11 1.13
CA ILE A 236 10.34 0.55 0.18
C ILE A 236 10.00 1.53 -0.94
N LEU A 237 9.48 2.73 -0.60
CA LEU A 237 8.90 3.61 -1.62
C LEU A 237 9.94 4.16 -2.59
N GLN A 238 11.02 4.74 -2.09
CA GLN A 238 12.09 5.27 -2.95
C GLN A 238 12.78 4.19 -3.79
N PRO A 239 13.18 3.03 -3.24
CA PRO A 239 13.75 1.95 -4.05
C PRO A 239 12.85 1.47 -5.18
N LEU A 240 11.54 1.38 -4.94
CA LEU A 240 10.56 0.91 -5.93
C LEU A 240 10.00 2.02 -6.82
N GLY A 241 10.39 3.28 -6.61
CA GLY A 241 9.85 4.42 -7.36
C GLY A 241 8.36 4.68 -7.12
N MET A 242 7.85 4.36 -5.93
CA MET A 242 6.44 4.52 -5.51
C MET A 242 6.19 5.93 -4.99
N ASN A 243 6.20 6.90 -5.89
CA ASN A 243 6.22 8.33 -5.55
C ASN A 243 4.86 8.87 -5.06
N ASP A 244 3.78 8.13 -5.30
CA ASP A 244 2.41 8.52 -4.95
C ASP A 244 1.84 7.75 -3.75
N THR A 245 2.64 6.88 -3.13
CA THR A 245 2.23 6.16 -1.92
C THR A 245 2.54 6.99 -0.68
N THR A 246 1.52 7.31 0.12
CA THR A 246 1.68 8.26 1.24
C THR A 246 0.60 8.10 2.31
N LEU A 247 0.90 8.51 3.55
CA LEU A 247 -0.09 8.76 4.60
C LEU A 247 -0.75 10.14 4.44
N ARG A 248 0.04 11.14 4.01
CA ARG A 248 -0.34 12.56 3.96
C ARG A 248 -0.19 13.07 2.54
N PRO A 249 -1.26 12.99 1.73
CA PRO A 249 -1.21 13.49 0.36
C PRO A 249 -0.85 14.97 0.31
N THR A 250 0.07 15.33 -0.58
CA THR A 250 0.37 16.71 -0.95
C THR A 250 -0.85 17.36 -1.62
N PRO A 251 -0.91 18.71 -1.77
CA PRO A 251 -2.01 19.36 -2.50
C PRO A 251 -2.24 18.75 -3.89
N ASP A 252 -1.19 18.53 -4.65
CA ASP A 252 -1.19 17.92 -5.98
C ASP A 252 -1.78 16.49 -5.98
N GLN A 253 -1.37 15.68 -5.00
CA GLN A 253 -1.92 14.34 -4.82
C GLN A 253 -3.40 14.37 -4.39
N GLN A 254 -3.83 15.38 -3.63
CA GLN A 254 -5.22 15.54 -3.22
C GLN A 254 -6.16 15.81 -4.40
N GLU A 255 -5.69 16.51 -5.43
CA GLU A 255 -6.46 16.76 -6.66
C GLU A 255 -6.73 15.46 -7.44
N ARG A 256 -5.85 14.47 -7.31
CA ARG A 256 -5.98 13.15 -7.93
C ARG A 256 -6.69 12.11 -7.05
N LEU A 257 -7.11 12.48 -5.83
CA LEU A 257 -7.75 11.55 -4.90
C LEU A 257 -9.18 11.24 -5.34
N ALA A 258 -9.46 9.96 -5.54
CA ALA A 258 -10.80 9.49 -5.88
C ALA A 258 -11.80 9.74 -4.73
N GLN A 259 -13.08 9.93 -5.09
CA GLN A 259 -14.19 9.95 -4.13
C GLN A 259 -14.62 8.51 -3.82
N GLY A 260 -14.62 8.17 -2.55
CA GLY A 260 -15.09 6.87 -2.06
C GLY A 260 -16.57 6.88 -1.72
N HIS A 261 -17.24 5.70 -1.78
CA HIS A 261 -18.65 5.54 -1.51
C HIS A 261 -18.92 4.44 -0.48
N ASN A 262 -19.92 4.66 0.38
CA ASN A 262 -20.37 3.67 1.35
C ASN A 262 -21.18 2.53 0.69
N ARG A 263 -21.62 1.54 1.49
CA ARG A 263 -22.41 0.39 0.96
C ARG A 263 -23.75 0.78 0.34
N ALA A 264 -24.29 1.92 0.72
CA ALA A 264 -25.55 2.45 0.15
C ALA A 264 -25.30 3.31 -1.12
N GLY A 265 -24.06 3.36 -1.62
CA GLY A 265 -23.68 4.12 -2.80
C GLY A 265 -23.61 5.64 -2.62
N ARG A 266 -23.59 6.11 -1.35
CA ARG A 266 -23.43 7.53 -1.01
C ARG A 266 -21.98 7.83 -0.69
N ASP A 267 -21.57 9.07 -0.82
CA ASP A 267 -20.24 9.53 -0.49
C ASP A 267 -19.80 9.10 0.89
N ALA A 268 -18.58 8.63 0.98
CA ALA A 268 -17.94 8.29 2.23
C ALA A 268 -16.93 9.38 2.62
N PRO A 269 -16.77 9.65 3.93
CA PRO A 269 -15.72 10.53 4.38
C PRO A 269 -14.34 9.91 4.09
N ARG A 270 -13.34 10.75 3.89
CA ARG A 270 -11.94 10.34 3.76
C ARG A 270 -11.47 9.66 5.05
N TRP A 271 -10.67 8.61 4.89
CA TRP A 271 -10.14 7.87 6.02
C TRP A 271 -9.15 8.73 6.82
N PRO A 272 -9.35 8.93 8.14
CA PRO A 272 -8.46 9.75 8.93
C PRO A 272 -7.12 9.06 9.19
N ILE A 273 -6.11 9.82 9.58
CA ILE A 273 -4.89 9.27 10.17
C ILE A 273 -5.16 9.02 11.65
N TYR A 274 -4.83 7.85 12.15
CA TYR A 274 -5.11 7.38 13.51
C TYR A 274 -3.87 6.71 14.12
N ALA A 275 -3.85 6.45 15.42
CA ALA A 275 -2.65 6.01 16.14
C ALA A 275 -2.07 4.67 15.65
N TRP A 276 -2.88 3.80 15.04
CA TRP A 276 -2.43 2.53 14.41
C TRP A 276 -2.49 2.59 12.88
N TYR A 277 -2.18 3.74 12.30
CA TYR A 277 -2.25 4.03 10.86
C TYR A 277 -1.47 3.04 9.97
N ALA A 278 -0.41 2.46 10.51
CA ALA A 278 0.39 1.44 9.83
C ALA A 278 -0.39 0.15 9.51
N ALA A 279 -1.62 0.02 10.01
CA ALA A 279 -2.53 -1.08 9.69
C ALA A 279 -3.50 -0.78 8.54
N GLY A 280 -3.66 0.49 8.10
CA GLY A 280 -4.68 0.77 7.08
C GLY A 280 -4.71 2.21 6.57
N GLY A 281 -3.71 3.04 6.87
CA GLY A 281 -3.75 4.48 6.60
C GLY A 281 -3.21 4.95 5.26
N LEU A 282 -2.55 4.09 4.47
CA LEU A 282 -1.93 4.50 3.22
C LEU A 282 -2.94 4.84 2.12
N ARG A 283 -2.59 5.84 1.35
CA ARG A 283 -3.08 6.12 0.00
C ARG A 283 -2.00 5.73 -0.99
N SER A 284 -2.42 5.25 -2.15
CA SER A 284 -1.51 4.80 -3.20
C SER A 284 -2.19 4.92 -4.56
N THR A 285 -1.50 4.54 -5.61
CA THR A 285 -2.03 4.47 -6.97
C THR A 285 -1.94 3.04 -7.51
N ALA A 286 -2.64 2.76 -8.60
CA ALA A 286 -2.53 1.46 -9.24
C ALA A 286 -1.11 1.21 -9.79
N HIS A 287 -0.46 2.27 -10.26
CA HIS A 287 0.93 2.24 -10.72
C HIS A 287 1.89 1.84 -9.59
N ASP A 288 1.77 2.48 -8.42
CA ASP A 288 2.65 2.17 -7.29
C ASP A 288 2.37 0.78 -6.72
N MET A 289 1.10 0.40 -6.59
CA MET A 289 0.74 -0.90 -6.04
C MET A 289 1.18 -2.07 -6.92
N ILE A 290 1.21 -1.90 -8.25
CA ILE A 290 1.74 -2.96 -9.11
C ILE A 290 3.27 -3.04 -9.01
N SER A 291 3.95 -1.92 -8.80
CA SER A 291 5.39 -1.89 -8.51
C SER A 291 5.73 -2.66 -7.23
N PHE A 292 4.90 -2.52 -6.19
CA PHE A 292 5.01 -3.31 -4.97
C PHE A 292 4.78 -4.80 -5.24
N GLY A 293 3.80 -5.15 -6.10
CA GLY A 293 3.53 -6.52 -6.53
C GLY A 293 4.73 -7.16 -7.24
N GLU A 294 5.40 -6.42 -8.12
CA GLU A 294 6.60 -6.88 -8.83
C GLU A 294 7.79 -7.15 -7.90
N ALA A 295 7.97 -6.33 -6.86
CA ALA A 295 8.96 -6.63 -5.82
C ALA A 295 8.66 -7.95 -5.09
N TYR A 296 7.38 -8.27 -4.87
CA TYR A 296 6.94 -9.55 -4.28
C TYR A 296 7.04 -10.74 -5.25
N LEU A 297 7.05 -10.51 -6.56
CA LEU A 297 7.42 -11.52 -7.57
C LEU A 297 8.92 -11.83 -7.53
N GLY A 298 9.73 -10.95 -6.94
CA GLY A 298 11.18 -11.08 -6.86
C GLY A 298 11.90 -10.45 -8.04
N HIS A 299 11.26 -9.52 -8.76
CA HIS A 299 11.91 -8.77 -9.83
C HIS A 299 13.10 -7.97 -9.26
N ASN A 300 14.25 -8.07 -9.91
CA ASN A 300 15.46 -7.37 -9.53
C ASN A 300 15.54 -5.92 -10.06
N GLU A 301 14.56 -5.54 -10.87
CA GLU A 301 14.36 -4.17 -11.36
C GLU A 301 12.87 -3.83 -11.37
N VAL A 302 12.50 -2.65 -10.84
CA VAL A 302 11.14 -2.11 -10.83
C VAL A 302 11.21 -0.63 -11.18
N ASN A 303 10.40 -0.16 -12.12
CA ASN A 303 10.40 1.23 -12.61
C ASN A 303 11.78 1.70 -13.10
N GLY A 304 12.56 0.83 -13.73
CA GLY A 304 13.92 1.16 -14.17
C GLY A 304 14.93 1.34 -13.03
N ARG A 305 14.59 0.88 -11.82
CA ARG A 305 15.45 0.97 -10.64
C ARG A 305 15.82 -0.42 -10.14
N PRO A 306 17.08 -0.66 -9.79
CA PRO A 306 17.49 -1.94 -9.22
C PRO A 306 16.83 -2.12 -7.83
N VAL A 307 16.24 -3.28 -7.61
CA VAL A 307 15.71 -3.69 -6.30
C VAL A 307 16.81 -4.43 -5.54
N SER A 308 17.07 -4.01 -4.32
CA SER A 308 18.13 -4.64 -3.51
C SER A 308 17.79 -6.09 -3.18
N ALA A 309 18.82 -6.95 -3.14
CA ALA A 309 18.65 -8.34 -2.69
C ALA A 309 18.07 -8.43 -1.27
N GLU A 310 18.34 -7.45 -0.43
CA GLU A 310 17.78 -7.34 0.93
C GLU A 310 16.26 -7.14 0.90
N LEU A 311 15.74 -6.22 0.06
CA LEU A 311 14.31 -6.00 -0.08
C LEU A 311 13.61 -7.23 -0.68
N ILE A 312 14.22 -7.87 -1.68
CA ILE A 312 13.70 -9.13 -2.25
C ILE A 312 13.63 -10.21 -1.16
N ALA A 313 14.69 -10.39 -0.37
CA ALA A 313 14.70 -11.35 0.72
C ALA A 313 13.63 -11.05 1.78
N ALA A 314 13.38 -9.76 2.07
CA ALA A 314 12.32 -9.35 3.00
C ALA A 314 10.92 -9.63 2.46
N THR A 315 10.66 -9.38 1.17
CA THR A 315 9.35 -9.74 0.57
C THR A 315 9.14 -11.26 0.58
N GLN A 316 10.18 -12.06 0.30
CA GLN A 316 10.12 -13.51 0.37
C GLN A 316 9.86 -14.01 1.81
N LEU A 317 10.48 -13.39 2.82
CA LEU A 317 10.24 -13.72 4.22
C LEU A 317 8.81 -13.35 4.63
N ALA A 318 8.33 -12.15 4.28
CA ALA A 318 7.00 -11.67 4.66
C ALA A 318 5.86 -12.53 4.08
N GLN A 319 6.04 -13.11 2.89
CA GLN A 319 5.03 -13.95 2.24
C GLN A 319 5.15 -15.45 2.58
N LYS A 320 6.18 -15.84 3.33
CA LYS A 320 6.41 -17.24 3.68
C LYS A 320 5.31 -17.76 4.63
N PRO A 321 4.63 -18.88 4.29
CA PRO A 321 3.61 -19.47 5.16
C PRO A 321 4.14 -19.82 6.55
N ILE A 322 3.37 -19.45 7.59
CA ILE A 322 3.67 -19.71 8.99
C ILE A 322 2.80 -20.90 9.50
N PHE A 323 1.49 -20.84 9.26
CA PHE A 323 0.57 -21.91 9.65
C PHE A 323 -0.60 -22.05 8.67
N THR A 324 -1.34 -23.18 8.82
CA THR A 324 -2.54 -23.43 8.00
C THR A 324 -3.78 -23.01 8.78
N MET A 325 -4.60 -22.16 8.15
CA MET A 325 -5.87 -21.69 8.70
C MET A 325 -6.96 -22.79 8.58
N PRO A 326 -8.06 -22.72 9.37
CA PRO A 326 -9.14 -23.71 9.32
C PRO A 326 -9.79 -23.87 7.94
N ASN A 327 -9.75 -22.86 7.09
CA ASN A 327 -10.28 -22.90 5.73
C ASN A 327 -9.30 -23.51 4.69
N GLY A 328 -8.14 -24.01 5.13
CA GLY A 328 -7.11 -24.62 4.29
C GLY A 328 -6.11 -23.64 3.68
N ASN A 329 -6.35 -22.33 3.72
CA ASN A 329 -5.36 -21.33 3.31
C ASN A 329 -4.21 -21.28 4.31
N LYS A 330 -3.08 -20.71 3.90
CA LYS A 330 -1.93 -20.53 4.80
C LYS A 330 -1.76 -19.06 5.14
N GLN A 331 -1.58 -18.76 6.43
CA GLN A 331 -1.27 -17.44 6.94
C GLN A 331 0.24 -17.20 6.89
N ALA A 332 0.63 -16.01 6.45
CA ALA A 332 1.98 -15.45 6.53
C ALA A 332 1.94 -14.11 7.29
N MET A 333 2.98 -13.29 7.24
CA MET A 333 2.99 -11.97 7.90
C MET A 333 2.03 -11.02 7.17
N ALA A 334 0.79 -10.89 7.67
CA ALA A 334 -0.35 -10.17 7.10
C ALA A 334 -0.81 -10.63 5.70
N TRP A 335 -0.10 -11.53 5.04
CA TRP A 335 -0.48 -12.13 3.77
C TRP A 335 -1.24 -13.44 3.97
N VAL A 336 -2.11 -13.74 3.02
CA VAL A 336 -2.76 -15.06 2.91
C VAL A 336 -2.26 -15.74 1.65
N ASN A 337 -1.84 -16.99 1.77
CA ASN A 337 -1.53 -17.84 0.63
C ASN A 337 -2.76 -18.72 0.36
N ASP A 338 -3.51 -18.42 -0.69
CA ASP A 338 -4.60 -19.28 -1.19
C ASP A 338 -4.00 -20.41 -2.02
N VAL A 339 -4.01 -21.59 -1.44
CA VAL A 339 -3.47 -22.83 -2.06
C VAL A 339 -4.56 -23.67 -2.72
N ARG A 340 -5.81 -23.19 -2.73
CA ARG A 340 -6.95 -23.89 -3.30
C ARG A 340 -7.06 -23.58 -4.80
N GLY A 341 -7.21 -24.61 -5.62
CA GLY A 341 -7.54 -24.44 -7.04
C GLY A 341 -6.37 -24.08 -7.96
N GLY A 342 -5.20 -24.68 -7.76
CA GLY A 342 -4.06 -24.57 -8.68
C GLY A 342 -2.83 -23.93 -8.08
N ALA A 343 -2.12 -23.10 -8.86
CA ALA A 343 -0.92 -22.39 -8.39
C ALA A 343 -1.24 -21.52 -7.15
N PRO A 344 -0.38 -21.53 -6.12
CA PRO A 344 -0.57 -20.71 -4.94
C PRO A 344 -0.65 -19.22 -5.28
N VAL A 345 -1.63 -18.54 -4.72
CA VAL A 345 -1.82 -17.09 -4.85
C VAL A 345 -1.63 -16.43 -3.52
N ILE A 346 -0.70 -15.50 -3.46
CA ILE A 346 -0.45 -14.66 -2.30
C ILE A 346 -1.36 -13.44 -2.41
N LEU A 347 -2.15 -13.16 -1.40
CA LEU A 347 -3.16 -12.12 -1.50
C LEU A 347 -3.31 -11.30 -0.23
N LYS A 348 -3.78 -10.05 -0.42
CA LYS A 348 -4.24 -9.17 0.64
C LYS A 348 -5.41 -8.33 0.15
N ASN A 349 -6.44 -8.26 0.98
CA ASN A 349 -7.56 -7.35 0.78
C ASN A 349 -7.41 -6.10 1.64
N GLY A 350 -8.03 -5.01 1.20
CA GLY A 350 -8.15 -3.78 1.96
C GLY A 350 -9.56 -3.20 1.88
N GLY A 351 -9.92 -2.43 2.87
CA GLY A 351 -11.17 -1.70 2.90
C GLY A 351 -11.05 -0.47 3.79
N THR A 352 -11.72 0.60 3.39
CA THR A 352 -11.95 1.81 4.18
C THR A 352 -13.44 2.14 4.20
N ALA A 353 -13.80 3.32 4.66
CA ALA A 353 -15.19 3.76 4.59
C ALA A 353 -15.75 3.82 3.17
N GLY A 354 -14.91 4.13 2.20
CA GLY A 354 -15.30 4.39 0.83
C GLY A 354 -14.67 3.51 -0.24
N PHE A 355 -13.70 2.66 0.11
CA PHE A 355 -12.95 1.88 -0.87
C PHE A 355 -12.90 0.40 -0.53
N GLY A 356 -12.84 -0.43 -1.56
CA GLY A 356 -12.35 -1.79 -1.48
C GLY A 356 -11.12 -1.94 -2.36
N SER A 357 -10.07 -2.57 -1.86
CA SER A 357 -8.82 -2.85 -2.58
C SER A 357 -8.42 -4.32 -2.45
N GLY A 358 -7.58 -4.79 -3.36
CA GLY A 358 -7.03 -6.13 -3.30
C GLY A 358 -5.80 -6.27 -4.17
N ILE A 359 -4.79 -6.95 -3.65
CA ILE A 359 -3.61 -7.36 -4.39
C ILE A 359 -3.50 -8.87 -4.37
N ALA A 360 -3.20 -9.47 -5.52
CA ALA A 360 -2.98 -10.89 -5.71
C ALA A 360 -1.72 -11.12 -6.52
N ILE A 361 -0.88 -12.05 -6.09
CA ILE A 361 0.46 -12.30 -6.64
C ILE A 361 0.63 -13.80 -6.84
N CYS A 362 1.10 -14.22 -8.00
CA CYS A 362 1.40 -15.61 -8.33
C CYS A 362 2.82 -15.74 -8.90
N PRO A 363 3.82 -16.04 -8.06
CA PRO A 363 5.21 -16.13 -8.51
C PRO A 363 5.43 -17.17 -9.63
N THR A 364 4.67 -18.28 -9.61
CA THR A 364 4.80 -19.33 -10.63
C THR A 364 4.28 -18.93 -12.01
N LYS A 365 3.50 -17.85 -12.09
CA LYS A 365 3.01 -17.27 -13.35
C LYS A 365 3.73 -15.96 -13.69
N ASP A 366 4.66 -15.52 -12.86
CA ASP A 366 5.25 -14.18 -12.93
C ASP A 366 4.17 -13.10 -13.13
N ALA A 367 3.13 -13.16 -12.30
CA ALA A 367 1.97 -12.30 -12.44
C ALA A 367 1.54 -11.68 -11.10
N ALA A 368 1.24 -10.38 -11.12
CA ALA A 368 0.65 -9.63 -10.00
C ALA A 368 -0.54 -8.81 -10.49
N ILE A 369 -1.57 -8.68 -9.65
CA ILE A 369 -2.77 -7.91 -9.95
C ILE A 369 -3.12 -7.05 -8.75
N PHE A 370 -3.37 -5.77 -8.99
CA PHE A 370 -3.98 -4.87 -8.02
C PHE A 370 -5.31 -4.36 -8.56
N ILE A 371 -6.35 -4.42 -7.74
CA ILE A 371 -7.66 -3.85 -8.04
C ILE A 371 -8.09 -2.94 -6.90
N VAL A 372 -8.61 -1.78 -7.25
CA VAL A 372 -9.32 -0.92 -6.31
C VAL A 372 -10.63 -0.45 -6.92
N MET A 373 -11.65 -0.39 -6.06
CA MET A 373 -12.99 0.11 -6.37
C MET A 373 -13.35 1.20 -5.36
N ASN A 374 -13.88 2.31 -5.82
CA ASN A 374 -14.25 3.43 -4.95
C ASN A 374 -15.59 3.22 -4.25
N GLN A 375 -15.87 1.98 -3.83
CA GLN A 375 -17.02 1.67 -2.98
C GLN A 375 -16.69 0.54 -2.00
N VAL A 376 -16.96 0.77 -0.70
CA VAL A 376 -16.78 -0.25 0.34
C VAL A 376 -17.76 -1.41 0.13
N GLY A 377 -17.33 -2.63 0.45
CA GLY A 377 -18.14 -3.85 0.25
C GLY A 377 -18.00 -4.44 -1.15
N ALA A 378 -17.28 -3.78 -2.06
CA ALA A 378 -16.72 -4.42 -3.24
C ALA A 378 -15.69 -5.49 -2.83
N GLN A 379 -15.55 -6.53 -3.63
CA GLN A 379 -14.66 -7.67 -3.35
C GLN A 379 -13.52 -7.74 -4.39
N PRO A 380 -12.65 -6.72 -4.46
CA PRO A 380 -11.65 -6.63 -5.52
C PRO A 380 -10.63 -7.77 -5.46
N VAL A 381 -10.24 -8.24 -4.26
CA VAL A 381 -9.27 -9.32 -4.14
C VAL A 381 -9.77 -10.65 -4.75
N GLU A 382 -11.07 -10.94 -4.64
CA GLU A 382 -11.66 -12.12 -5.27
C GLU A 382 -11.58 -12.02 -6.79
N LYS A 383 -11.80 -10.82 -7.34
CA LYS A 383 -11.67 -10.58 -8.77
C LYS A 383 -10.21 -10.60 -9.22
N ALA A 384 -9.28 -10.09 -8.43
CA ALA A 384 -7.85 -10.22 -8.70
C ALA A 384 -7.40 -11.68 -8.78
N VAL A 385 -7.83 -12.52 -7.84
CA VAL A 385 -7.55 -13.97 -7.85
C VAL A 385 -8.21 -14.64 -9.06
N GLU A 386 -9.45 -14.29 -9.39
CA GLU A 386 -10.17 -14.86 -10.55
C GLU A 386 -9.46 -14.52 -11.86
N ILE A 387 -9.05 -13.27 -12.06
CA ILE A 387 -8.28 -12.85 -13.23
C ILE A 387 -6.97 -13.62 -13.28
N LEU A 388 -6.19 -13.58 -12.19
CA LEU A 388 -4.85 -14.18 -12.11
C LEU A 388 -4.87 -15.69 -12.43
N ARG A 389 -5.93 -16.42 -12.01
CA ARG A 389 -6.07 -17.84 -12.32
C ARG A 389 -6.35 -18.10 -13.81
N ARG A 390 -6.95 -17.14 -14.53
CA ARG A 390 -7.26 -17.24 -15.96
C ARG A 390 -6.14 -16.73 -16.86
N LEU A 391 -5.19 -15.96 -16.32
CA LEU A 391 -4.00 -15.55 -17.08
C LEU A 391 -3.21 -16.80 -17.53
N PRO A 392 -2.53 -16.74 -18.67
CA PRO A 392 -1.74 -17.84 -19.20
C PRO A 392 -0.61 -18.28 -18.28
#